data_8801726c2e2b04f08e3fe0080867658d
#
_entry.id   8801726c2e2b04f08e3fe0080867658d
#
_cell.length_a   1.000
_cell.length_b   1.000
_cell.length_c   1.000
_cell.angle_alpha   90.00
_cell.angle_beta   90.00
_cell.angle_gamma   90.00
#
_symmetry.space_group_name_H-M   'P 1'
#
loop_
_entity.id
_entity.type
_entity.pdbx_description
1 polymer ?
#
loop_
_entity_poly.entity_id
_entity_poly.type
_entity_poly.pdbx_seq_one_letter_code
_entity_poly.pdbx_strand_id
1 'polypeptide(L)'
;MDLGDNECISLAEASPTNRAWGNAKHFDLSDAVSLAELDARSKMSKSISSSILAAEKRSGFDITKYSGSATEGAMATDGGEQRNNLATSISKNIVENTVTLKTKRFMLPNRMYNVFVTIEFQGGTSAMARKIIDDVKQRIPDEEKLKIQYELKKFEDEVQQELAKMK
;
A
#
# COMPACT_ATOMS: atom_id res chain seq x y z
N MET A 1 -2.26 5.50 29.46
CA MET A 1 -3.32 5.07 28.51
C MET A 1 -2.94 3.70 27.94
N ASP A 2 -3.86 2.77 28.01
CA ASP A 2 -3.63 1.47 27.44
C ASP A 2 -3.94 1.52 25.95
N LEU A 3 -2.93 1.34 25.12
CA LEU A 3 -3.09 1.37 23.67
C LEU A 3 -3.94 0.22 23.16
N GLY A 4 -4.02 -0.88 23.92
CA GLY A 4 -4.85 -2.03 23.56
C GLY A 4 -6.34 -1.73 23.49
N ASP A 5 -6.79 -0.70 24.20
CA ASP A 5 -8.20 -0.32 24.23
C ASP A 5 -8.57 0.73 23.18
N ASN A 6 -7.60 1.12 22.34
CA ASN A 6 -7.84 2.13 21.32
C ASN A 6 -8.64 1.53 20.17
N GLU A 7 -9.82 2.11 19.89
CA GLU A 7 -10.71 1.62 18.84
C GLU A 7 -10.07 1.67 17.45
N CYS A 8 -9.23 2.66 17.18
CA CYS A 8 -8.56 2.76 15.88
C CYS A 8 -7.64 1.56 15.64
N ILE A 9 -6.88 1.19 16.66
CA ILE A 9 -5.98 0.03 16.60
C ILE A 9 -6.80 -1.25 16.44
N SER A 10 -7.85 -1.41 17.24
CA SER A 10 -8.71 -2.60 17.19
C SER A 10 -9.38 -2.75 15.84
N LEU A 11 -9.88 -1.66 15.26
CA LEU A 11 -10.49 -1.68 13.93
C LEU A 11 -9.49 -2.11 12.86
N ALA A 12 -8.27 -1.61 12.92
CA ALA A 12 -7.25 -1.97 11.94
C ALA A 12 -6.86 -3.45 12.09
N GLU A 13 -6.68 -3.91 13.32
CA GLU A 13 -6.30 -5.29 13.59
C GLU A 13 -7.40 -6.29 13.28
N ALA A 14 -8.66 -5.84 13.22
CA ALA A 14 -9.78 -6.69 12.84
C ALA A 14 -9.76 -7.04 11.34
N SER A 15 -9.10 -6.24 10.51
CA SER A 15 -8.97 -6.51 9.08
C SER A 15 -7.62 -6.00 8.56
N PRO A 16 -6.52 -6.64 8.98
CA PRO A 16 -5.17 -6.12 8.71
C PRO A 16 -4.78 -6.15 7.24
N THR A 17 -5.50 -6.90 6.41
CA THR A 17 -5.19 -7.01 4.99
C THR A 17 -5.58 -5.76 4.20
N ASN A 18 -6.57 -4.99 4.68
CA ASN A 18 -7.05 -3.81 3.97
C ASN A 18 -7.24 -2.58 4.85
N ARG A 19 -6.76 -2.65 6.09
CA ARG A 19 -6.81 -1.52 7.03
C ARG A 19 -5.45 -1.25 7.63
N ALA A 20 -5.24 -0.01 8.05
CA ALA A 20 -4.05 0.39 8.79
C ALA A 20 -4.43 1.50 9.75
N TRP A 21 -3.70 1.61 10.85
CA TRP A 21 -3.87 2.72 11.77
C TRP A 21 -2.60 3.56 11.79
N GLY A 22 -2.78 4.84 12.12
CA GLY A 22 -1.68 5.79 12.26
C GLY A 22 -1.86 6.61 13.51
N ASN A 23 -0.77 7.19 13.97
CA ASN A 23 -0.73 8.02 15.16
C ASN A 23 0.19 9.21 14.93
N ALA A 24 -0.20 10.36 15.50
CA ALA A 24 0.65 11.54 15.49
C ALA A 24 0.34 12.41 16.70
N LYS A 25 1.35 13.15 17.12
CA LYS A 25 1.25 14.12 18.21
C LYS A 25 1.65 15.49 17.65
N HIS A 26 0.83 16.49 17.92
CA HIS A 26 1.12 17.84 17.46
C HIS A 26 0.34 18.85 18.32
N PHE A 27 0.85 20.07 18.41
CA PHE A 27 0.16 21.15 19.14
C PHE A 27 -1.09 21.62 18.40
N ASP A 28 -1.10 21.53 17.08
CA ASP A 28 -2.26 21.87 16.26
C ASP A 28 -3.05 20.60 15.94
N LEU A 29 -4.36 20.63 16.21
CA LEU A 29 -5.21 19.45 16.02
C LEU A 29 -5.30 19.06 14.54
N SER A 30 -5.44 20.02 13.64
CA SER A 30 -5.53 19.74 12.21
C SER A 30 -4.27 19.08 11.69
N ASP A 31 -3.11 19.57 12.13
CA ASP A 31 -1.82 18.98 11.75
C ASP A 31 -1.67 17.58 12.34
N ALA A 32 -2.11 17.38 13.58
CA ALA A 32 -2.05 16.05 14.20
C ALA A 32 -2.89 15.04 13.43
N VAL A 33 -4.09 15.43 12.99
CA VAL A 33 -4.97 14.58 12.17
C VAL A 33 -4.30 14.24 10.84
N SER A 34 -3.78 15.24 10.14
CA SER A 34 -3.12 15.05 8.84
C SER A 34 -1.91 14.15 8.95
N LEU A 35 -1.10 14.34 9.99
CA LEU A 35 0.09 13.51 10.22
C LEU A 35 -0.28 12.07 10.59
N ALA A 36 -1.36 11.87 11.35
CA ALA A 36 -1.84 10.53 11.69
C ALA A 36 -2.33 9.79 10.44
N GLU A 37 -3.05 10.48 9.55
CA GLU A 37 -3.48 9.92 8.27
C GLU A 37 -2.29 9.54 7.40
N LEU A 38 -1.29 10.42 7.35
CA LEU A 38 -0.07 10.15 6.59
C LEU A 38 0.67 8.93 7.14
N ASP A 39 0.74 8.79 8.46
CA ASP A 39 1.36 7.64 9.11
C ASP A 39 0.63 6.34 8.73
N ALA A 40 -0.71 6.35 8.78
CA ALA A 40 -1.50 5.18 8.40
C ALA A 40 -1.27 4.79 6.93
N ARG A 41 -1.29 5.78 6.02
CA ARG A 41 -1.04 5.54 4.60
C ARG A 41 0.36 5.02 4.34
N SER A 42 1.34 5.56 5.05
CA SER A 42 2.73 5.12 4.93
C SER A 42 2.89 3.65 5.33
N LYS A 43 2.27 3.25 6.43
CA LYS A 43 2.30 1.86 6.89
C LYS A 43 1.63 0.93 5.88
N MET A 44 0.47 1.31 5.38
CA MET A 44 -0.26 0.52 4.38
C MET A 44 0.55 0.42 3.08
N SER A 45 1.12 1.52 2.63
CA SER A 45 1.94 1.56 1.42
C SER A 45 3.13 0.61 1.51
N LYS A 46 3.82 0.59 2.65
CA LYS A 46 4.95 -0.33 2.86
C LYS A 46 4.52 -1.78 2.80
N SER A 47 3.38 -2.11 3.40
CA SER A 47 2.84 -3.48 3.37
C SER A 47 2.47 -3.90 1.95
N ILE A 48 1.80 -3.03 1.21
CA ILE A 48 1.42 -3.31 -0.17
C ILE A 48 2.67 -3.46 -1.05
N SER A 49 3.63 -2.56 -0.90
CA SER A 49 4.87 -2.60 -1.66
C SER A 49 5.62 -3.92 -1.42
N SER A 50 5.73 -4.35 -0.17
CA SER A 50 6.34 -5.63 0.18
C SER A 50 5.61 -6.80 -0.45
N SER A 51 4.27 -6.76 -0.47
CA SER A 51 3.46 -7.81 -1.07
C SER A 51 3.66 -7.89 -2.58
N ILE A 52 3.74 -6.73 -3.25
CA ILE A 52 4.00 -6.69 -4.69
C ILE A 52 5.38 -7.30 -5.01
N LEU A 53 6.40 -6.92 -4.26
CA LEU A 53 7.75 -7.44 -4.47
C LEU A 53 7.83 -8.94 -4.21
N ALA A 54 7.16 -9.43 -3.18
CA ALA A 54 7.10 -10.85 -2.88
C ALA A 54 6.37 -11.62 -4.00
N ALA A 55 5.29 -11.05 -4.53
CA ALA A 55 4.54 -11.65 -5.63
C ALA A 55 5.38 -11.72 -6.91
N GLU A 56 6.15 -10.66 -7.20
CA GLU A 56 7.07 -10.68 -8.34
C GLU A 56 8.10 -11.80 -8.20
N LYS A 57 8.68 -11.92 -7.03
CA LYS A 57 9.67 -12.94 -6.75
C LYS A 57 9.11 -14.35 -6.92
N ARG A 58 7.91 -14.60 -6.40
CA ARG A 58 7.28 -15.92 -6.44
C ARG A 58 6.78 -16.31 -7.83
N SER A 59 6.24 -15.34 -8.57
CA SER A 59 5.70 -15.60 -9.90
C SER A 59 6.75 -15.58 -10.99
N GLY A 60 7.91 -14.96 -10.72
CA GLY A 60 8.92 -14.71 -11.73
C GLY A 60 8.57 -13.56 -12.67
N PHE A 61 7.47 -12.87 -12.41
CA PHE A 61 7.06 -11.71 -13.21
C PHE A 61 7.87 -10.49 -12.81
N ASP A 62 8.44 -9.79 -13.78
CA ASP A 62 9.22 -8.59 -13.54
C ASP A 62 8.59 -7.44 -14.32
N ILE A 63 7.93 -6.55 -13.60
CA ILE A 63 7.23 -5.40 -14.19
C ILE A 63 8.20 -4.53 -14.99
N THR A 64 9.44 -4.39 -14.54
CA THR A 64 10.42 -3.52 -15.19
C THR A 64 10.73 -3.97 -16.62
N LYS A 65 10.61 -5.25 -16.94
CA LYS A 65 10.85 -5.77 -18.28
C LYS A 65 9.84 -5.26 -19.30
N TYR A 66 8.65 -4.93 -18.85
CA TYR A 66 7.54 -4.57 -19.74
C TYR A 66 7.18 -3.10 -19.66
N SER A 67 7.64 -2.41 -18.61
CA SER A 67 7.37 -0.99 -18.42
C SER A 67 8.23 -0.17 -19.36
N GLY A 68 7.62 0.80 -20.03
CA GLY A 68 8.34 1.73 -20.90
C GLY A 68 9.41 2.53 -20.19
N SER A 69 9.31 2.68 -18.89
CA SER A 69 10.28 3.40 -18.08
C SER A 69 11.58 2.63 -17.91
N ALA A 70 11.62 1.36 -18.28
CA ALA A 70 12.82 0.54 -18.20
C ALA A 70 13.75 0.72 -19.38
N THR A 71 13.36 1.53 -20.35
CA THR A 71 14.18 1.80 -21.53
C THR A 71 15.12 2.95 -21.29
N GLU A 72 16.14 3.08 -22.15
CA GLU A 72 17.07 4.19 -22.18
C GLU A 72 17.94 4.37 -20.95
N GLY A 73 19.21 4.15 -21.09
CA GLY A 73 20.19 4.45 -20.07
C GLY A 73 19.96 3.84 -18.70
N ALA A 74 18.77 3.38 -18.48
CA ALA A 74 18.38 2.79 -17.21
C ALA A 74 19.09 1.47 -16.94
N MET A 75 19.64 0.87 -17.95
CA MET A 75 20.35 -0.38 -17.83
C MET A 75 21.56 -0.30 -16.91
N ALA A 76 22.04 0.88 -16.66
CA ALA A 76 23.13 1.03 -15.72
C ALA A 76 22.66 1.00 -14.28
N THR A 77 21.35 1.10 -14.04
CA THR A 77 20.81 1.10 -12.71
C THR A 77 20.51 -0.30 -12.21
N ASP A 78 20.52 -0.41 -10.92
CA ASP A 78 20.12 -1.62 -10.23
C ASP A 78 18.65 -1.94 -10.55
N GLY A 79 18.39 -3.10 -11.14
CA GLY A 79 17.03 -3.56 -11.41
C GLY A 79 16.19 -3.69 -10.15
N GLY A 80 16.83 -3.97 -9.01
CA GLY A 80 16.14 -4.01 -7.72
C GLY A 80 15.60 -2.65 -7.31
N GLU A 81 16.35 -1.58 -7.56
CA GLU A 81 15.90 -0.23 -7.26
C GLU A 81 14.71 0.17 -8.12
N GLN A 82 14.73 -0.15 -9.40
CA GLN A 82 13.60 0.12 -10.30
C GLN A 82 12.34 -0.62 -9.86
N ARG A 83 12.47 -1.88 -9.46
CA ARG A 83 11.35 -2.66 -8.96
C ARG A 83 10.78 -2.06 -7.69
N ASN A 84 11.64 -1.66 -6.77
CA ASN A 84 11.22 -1.00 -5.53
C ASN A 84 10.47 0.29 -5.82
N ASN A 85 10.96 1.10 -6.74
CA ASN A 85 10.33 2.36 -7.12
C ASN A 85 8.97 2.15 -7.74
N LEU A 86 8.82 1.15 -8.60
CA LEU A 86 7.54 0.82 -9.21
C LEU A 86 6.55 0.30 -8.18
N ALA A 87 7.00 -0.61 -7.31
CA ALA A 87 6.14 -1.13 -6.25
C ALA A 87 5.68 -0.02 -5.33
N THR A 88 6.55 0.91 -4.97
CA THR A 88 6.21 2.06 -4.15
C THR A 88 5.22 2.98 -4.85
N SER A 89 5.41 3.24 -6.13
CA SER A 89 4.51 4.08 -6.93
C SER A 89 3.10 3.46 -7.01
N ILE A 90 3.01 2.18 -7.27
CA ILE A 90 1.74 1.46 -7.31
C ILE A 90 1.07 1.51 -5.95
N SER A 91 1.84 1.27 -4.88
CA SER A 91 1.31 1.30 -3.51
C SER A 91 0.73 2.65 -3.16
N LYS A 92 1.39 3.74 -3.54
CA LYS A 92 0.88 5.09 -3.30
C LYS A 92 -0.46 5.33 -3.99
N ASN A 93 -0.60 4.85 -5.22
CA ASN A 93 -1.87 4.98 -5.94
C ASN A 93 -2.99 4.20 -5.24
N ILE A 94 -2.68 3.05 -4.68
CA ILE A 94 -3.66 2.26 -3.93
C ILE A 94 -4.10 2.99 -2.66
N VAL A 95 -3.14 3.51 -1.87
CA VAL A 95 -3.48 4.13 -0.59
C VAL A 95 -4.19 5.48 -0.75
N GLU A 96 -4.06 6.13 -1.90
CA GLU A 96 -4.83 7.34 -2.20
C GLU A 96 -6.34 7.08 -2.28
N ASN A 97 -6.72 5.84 -2.52
CA ASN A 97 -8.13 5.42 -2.62
C ASN A 97 -8.67 4.85 -1.32
N THR A 98 -7.98 5.07 -0.21
CA THR A 98 -8.46 4.64 1.10
C THR A 98 -9.39 5.70 1.70
N VAL A 99 -10.24 5.24 2.61
CA VAL A 99 -11.13 6.12 3.36
C VAL A 99 -10.81 6.03 4.84
N THR A 100 -11.07 7.12 5.57
CA THR A 100 -10.88 7.12 7.01
C THR A 100 -12.12 6.54 7.68
N LEU A 101 -11.93 5.46 8.44
CA LEU A 101 -13.03 4.82 9.18
C LEU A 101 -13.28 5.47 10.51
N LYS A 102 -12.21 5.85 11.22
CA LYS A 102 -12.32 6.40 12.55
C LYS A 102 -11.13 7.29 12.87
N THR A 103 -11.41 8.33 13.66
CA THR A 103 -10.40 9.24 14.21
C THR A 103 -10.64 9.36 15.70
N LYS A 104 -9.61 9.15 16.50
CA LYS A 104 -9.62 9.36 17.95
C LYS A 104 -8.66 10.48 18.30
N ARG A 105 -9.15 11.44 19.06
CA ARG A 105 -8.38 12.62 19.47
C ARG A 105 -8.26 12.65 20.98
N PHE A 106 -7.03 12.82 21.46
CA PHE A 106 -6.75 12.96 22.89
C PHE A 106 -5.92 14.20 23.10
N MET A 107 -6.15 14.90 24.22
CA MET A 107 -5.30 15.98 24.63
C MET A 107 -4.37 15.47 25.73
N LEU A 108 -3.06 15.67 25.54
CA LEU A 108 -2.05 15.27 26.50
C LEU A 108 -1.83 16.38 27.54
N PRO A 109 -1.24 16.06 28.71
CA PRO A 109 -0.97 17.06 29.76
C PRO A 109 -0.13 18.23 29.28
N ASN A 110 0.74 18.04 28.27
CA ASN A 110 1.58 19.10 27.70
C ASN A 110 0.86 19.92 26.63
N ARG A 111 -0.47 19.79 26.53
CA ARG A 111 -1.33 20.49 25.57
C ARG A 111 -1.13 20.06 24.12
N MET A 112 -0.38 19.03 23.87
CA MET A 112 -0.32 18.42 22.54
C MET A 112 -1.54 17.53 22.30
N TYR A 113 -1.99 17.49 21.07
CA TYR A 113 -3.01 16.52 20.66
C TYR A 113 -2.34 15.23 20.27
N ASN A 114 -2.91 14.11 20.70
CA ASN A 114 -2.50 12.77 20.29
C ASN A 114 -3.65 12.18 19.49
N VAL A 115 -3.44 11.97 18.19
CA VAL A 115 -4.49 11.54 17.28
C VAL A 115 -4.18 10.15 16.73
N PHE A 116 -5.21 9.32 16.71
CA PHE A 116 -5.18 8.00 16.06
C PHE A 116 -6.19 7.99 14.93
N VAL A 117 -5.81 7.39 13.81
CA VAL A 117 -6.67 7.28 12.62
C VAL A 117 -6.64 5.85 12.12
N THR A 118 -7.78 5.35 11.68
CA THR A 118 -7.87 4.07 10.95
C THR A 118 -8.32 4.35 9.54
N ILE A 119 -7.58 3.83 8.57
CA ILE A 119 -7.94 3.92 7.16
C ILE A 119 -8.27 2.52 6.62
N GLU A 120 -9.06 2.49 5.55
CA GLU A 120 -9.47 1.23 4.91
C GLU A 120 -9.46 1.37 3.40
N PHE A 121 -8.93 0.36 2.71
CA PHE A 121 -9.17 0.18 1.29
C PHE A 121 -10.45 -0.62 1.15
N GLN A 122 -11.45 -0.04 0.53
CA GLN A 122 -12.78 -0.65 0.43
C GLN A 122 -12.81 -1.72 -0.65
N GLY A 123 -13.54 -2.79 -0.39
CA GLY A 123 -13.67 -3.92 -1.31
C GLY A 123 -12.80 -5.11 -0.94
N GLY A 124 -11.93 -4.98 0.05
CA GLY A 124 -11.11 -6.08 0.57
C GLY A 124 -9.94 -6.45 -0.32
N THR A 125 -9.36 -7.61 -0.02
CA THR A 125 -8.12 -8.08 -0.65
C THR A 125 -8.25 -8.29 -2.16
N SER A 126 -9.37 -8.85 -2.61
CA SER A 126 -9.60 -9.10 -4.04
C SER A 126 -9.67 -7.80 -4.83
N ALA A 127 -10.35 -6.79 -4.32
CA ALA A 127 -10.45 -5.49 -4.97
C ALA A 127 -9.08 -4.79 -5.00
N MET A 128 -8.32 -4.91 -3.92
CA MET A 128 -6.97 -4.35 -3.85
C MET A 128 -6.05 -5.01 -4.88
N ALA A 129 -6.08 -6.34 -4.97
CA ALA A 129 -5.28 -7.08 -5.96
C ALA A 129 -5.64 -6.66 -7.38
N ARG A 130 -6.93 -6.53 -7.67
CA ARG A 130 -7.41 -6.10 -8.98
C ARG A 130 -6.91 -4.70 -9.32
N LYS A 131 -6.94 -3.79 -8.35
CA LYS A 131 -6.47 -2.43 -8.54
C LYS A 131 -4.96 -2.39 -8.83
N ILE A 132 -4.20 -3.20 -8.12
CA ILE A 132 -2.76 -3.35 -8.36
C ILE A 132 -2.51 -3.84 -9.80
N ILE A 133 -3.22 -4.87 -10.22
CA ILE A 133 -3.06 -5.43 -11.56
C ILE A 133 -3.48 -4.42 -12.64
N ASP A 134 -4.54 -3.67 -12.43
CA ASP A 134 -4.96 -2.63 -13.36
C ASP A 134 -3.87 -1.56 -13.51
N ASP A 135 -3.25 -1.16 -12.41
CA ASP A 135 -2.15 -0.19 -12.45
C ASP A 135 -0.96 -0.77 -13.22
N VAL A 136 -0.62 -2.04 -12.97
CA VAL A 136 0.45 -2.73 -13.69
C VAL A 136 0.16 -2.77 -15.19
N LYS A 137 -1.08 -3.13 -15.57
CA LYS A 137 -1.48 -3.19 -16.98
C LYS A 137 -1.37 -1.85 -17.69
N GLN A 138 -1.66 -0.77 -17.00
CA GLN A 138 -1.54 0.57 -17.57
C GLN A 138 -0.09 0.92 -17.91
N ARG A 139 0.87 0.30 -17.25
CA ARG A 139 2.29 0.54 -17.46
C ARG A 139 2.90 -0.36 -18.52
N ILE A 140 2.14 -1.31 -19.04
CA ILE A 140 2.60 -2.28 -20.04
C ILE A 140 2.02 -1.91 -21.41
N PRO A 141 2.83 -1.86 -22.48
CA PRO A 141 2.31 -1.62 -23.83
C PRO A 141 1.28 -2.66 -24.24
N ASP A 142 0.23 -2.25 -24.95
CA ASP A 142 -0.85 -3.13 -25.37
C ASP A 142 -0.35 -4.34 -26.15
N GLU A 143 0.68 -4.15 -26.96
CA GLU A 143 1.30 -5.20 -27.75
C GLU A 143 1.85 -6.35 -26.89
N GLU A 144 2.38 -5.99 -25.72
CA GLU A 144 2.95 -6.95 -24.79
C GLU A 144 1.91 -7.66 -23.95
N LYS A 145 0.77 -7.00 -23.67
CA LYS A 145 -0.27 -7.54 -22.79
C LYS A 145 -0.77 -8.90 -23.25
N LEU A 146 -0.98 -9.06 -24.55
CA LEU A 146 -1.44 -10.34 -25.10
C LEU A 146 -0.41 -11.44 -24.96
N LYS A 147 0.87 -11.09 -25.09
CA LYS A 147 1.97 -12.06 -25.01
C LYS A 147 2.21 -12.56 -23.60
N ILE A 148 1.83 -11.78 -22.60
CA ILE A 148 2.14 -12.08 -21.20
C ILE A 148 0.91 -12.33 -20.34
N GLN A 149 -0.22 -12.67 -20.97
CA GLN A 149 -1.48 -12.91 -20.23
C GLN A 149 -1.32 -13.98 -19.15
N TYR A 150 -0.61 -15.04 -19.46
CA TYR A 150 -0.38 -16.13 -18.50
C TYR A 150 0.46 -15.66 -17.32
N GLU A 151 1.53 -14.94 -17.61
CA GLU A 151 2.42 -14.40 -16.58
C GLU A 151 1.71 -13.38 -15.70
N LEU A 152 0.87 -12.53 -16.32
CA LEU A 152 0.07 -11.56 -15.58
C LEU A 152 -0.93 -12.25 -14.64
N LYS A 153 -1.56 -13.32 -15.12
CA LYS A 153 -2.52 -14.07 -14.29
C LYS A 153 -1.81 -14.73 -13.12
N LYS A 154 -0.66 -15.30 -13.35
CA LYS A 154 0.15 -15.91 -12.29
C LYS A 154 0.58 -14.86 -11.26
N PHE A 155 1.01 -13.70 -11.73
CA PHE A 155 1.38 -12.58 -10.86
C PHE A 155 0.17 -12.11 -10.03
N GLU A 156 -1.00 -11.97 -10.67
CA GLU A 156 -2.23 -11.58 -9.98
C GLU A 156 -2.57 -12.55 -8.84
N ASP A 157 -2.48 -13.84 -9.10
CA ASP A 157 -2.76 -14.87 -8.10
C ASP A 157 -1.79 -14.76 -6.93
N GLU A 158 -0.50 -14.51 -7.20
CA GLU A 158 0.50 -14.33 -6.15
C GLU A 158 0.29 -13.03 -5.37
N VAL A 159 -0.09 -11.94 -6.03
CA VAL A 159 -0.43 -10.69 -5.35
C VAL A 159 -1.56 -10.92 -4.36
N GLN A 160 -2.61 -11.59 -4.80
CA GLN A 160 -3.76 -11.87 -3.95
C GLN A 160 -3.37 -12.69 -2.73
N GLN A 161 -2.53 -13.71 -2.91
CA GLN A 161 -2.04 -14.54 -1.81
C GLN A 161 -1.17 -13.73 -0.84
N GLU A 162 -0.27 -12.90 -1.35
CA GLU A 162 0.59 -12.09 -0.49
C GLU A 162 -0.20 -11.05 0.30
N LEU A 163 -1.19 -10.42 -0.33
CA LEU A 163 -2.05 -9.46 0.38
C LEU A 163 -2.82 -10.14 1.51
N ALA A 164 -3.28 -11.36 1.29
CA ALA A 164 -4.03 -12.10 2.30
C ALA A 164 -3.18 -12.48 3.52
N LYS A 165 -1.84 -12.44 3.39
CA LYS A 165 -0.92 -12.73 4.50
C LYS A 165 -0.61 -11.50 5.35
N MET A 166 -1.02 -10.31 4.95
CA MET A 166 -0.75 -9.10 5.73
C MET A 166 -1.42 -9.15 7.08
N LYS A 167 -0.71 -8.69 8.10
CA LYS A 167 -1.19 -8.66 9.48
C LYS A 167 -1.01 -7.28 10.10
#